data_59e0e3ecfe9cfcb2e7df0737010391e4
#
_entry.id   59e0e3ecfe9cfcb2e7df0737010391e4
#
_cell.length_a   1.000
_cell.length_b   1.000
_cell.length_c   1.000
_cell.angle_alpha   90.00
_cell.angle_beta   90.00
_cell.angle_gamma   90.00
#
_symmetry.space_group_name_H-M   'P 1'
#
loop_
_entity.id
_entity.type
_entity.pdbx_description
1 polymer ?
#
loop_
_entity_poly.entity_id
_entity_poly.type
_entity_poly.pdbx_seq_one_letter_code
_entity_poly.pdbx_strand_id
1 'polypeptide(L)'
;AEVPGPVPDKLKPRIKDTAVILWQVYVLFTVLQTLLLMAGGMDLFESLCHTFGTMATGGFSTRNASVGHYDSVYFDVVITVFMLLAGMNFSLHYHLLKGRPGAMWKDGEWRFFVGVFAVFTLISALVLWGENYDSFWTSLRHSAFQVASIVTTTGFATQDYELWPALPQCLLLLCMFLGGCAGSTGGGIKCIDRKSVV
;
A
#
# COMPACT_ATOMS: atom_id res chain seq x y z
N ALA A 1 19.94 -16.11 -6.03
CA ALA A 1 19.38 -15.60 -7.28
C ALA A 1 19.27 -14.08 -7.14
N GLU A 2 20.09 -13.34 -7.86
CA GLU A 2 19.99 -11.88 -7.92
C GLU A 2 18.79 -11.55 -8.84
N VAL A 3 17.85 -10.81 -8.30
CA VAL A 3 16.78 -10.22 -9.12
C VAL A 3 17.45 -9.15 -9.98
N PRO A 4 17.36 -9.21 -11.33
CA PRO A 4 17.87 -8.17 -12.19
C PRO A 4 17.00 -6.92 -12.01
N GLY A 5 17.54 -5.94 -11.34
CA GLY A 5 16.96 -4.63 -11.08
C GLY A 5 18.05 -3.68 -10.61
N PRO A 6 17.86 -2.35 -10.70
CA PRO A 6 18.84 -1.43 -10.18
C PRO A 6 19.11 -1.73 -8.71
N VAL A 7 20.39 -1.75 -8.40
CA VAL A 7 20.98 -2.23 -7.14
C VAL A 7 20.20 -1.67 -5.95
N PRO A 8 19.56 -2.53 -5.11
CA PRO A 8 18.98 -2.04 -3.86
C PRO A 8 20.09 -1.36 -3.06
N ASP A 9 19.80 -0.18 -2.56
CA ASP A 9 20.72 0.58 -1.71
C ASP A 9 21.26 -0.36 -0.63
N LYS A 10 22.54 -0.72 -0.71
CA LYS A 10 23.14 -1.67 0.23
C LYS A 10 23.23 -0.97 1.58
N LEU A 11 22.29 -1.25 2.46
CA LEU A 11 22.24 -0.69 3.82
C LEU A 11 23.48 -1.07 4.63
N LYS A 12 24.15 -2.19 4.26
CA LYS A 12 25.39 -2.67 4.83
C LYS A 12 26.17 -3.50 3.80
N PRO A 13 27.51 -3.61 3.96
CA PRO A 13 28.37 -4.33 3.01
C PRO A 13 28.10 -5.84 2.91
N ARG A 14 27.39 -6.43 3.89
CA ARG A 14 27.04 -7.86 3.88
C ARG A 14 25.57 -8.05 3.58
N ILE A 15 25.24 -8.88 2.59
CA ILE A 15 23.87 -9.25 2.18
C ILE A 15 23.04 -9.74 3.37
N LYS A 16 23.65 -10.55 4.25
CA LYS A 16 23.01 -11.06 5.47
C LYS A 16 22.51 -9.93 6.39
N ASP A 17 23.35 -8.92 6.63
CA ASP A 17 23.00 -7.81 7.52
C ASP A 17 21.84 -6.96 6.95
N THR A 18 21.84 -6.77 5.63
CA THR A 18 20.75 -6.09 4.93
C THR A 18 19.42 -6.87 5.06
N ALA A 19 19.46 -8.17 4.83
CA ALA A 19 18.28 -9.03 4.95
C ALA A 19 17.69 -9.02 6.36
N VAL A 20 18.55 -9.09 7.40
CA VAL A 20 18.10 -9.02 8.80
C VAL A 20 17.41 -7.70 9.11
N ILE A 21 17.93 -6.58 8.61
CA ILE A 21 17.33 -5.25 8.83
C ILE A 21 15.95 -5.16 8.17
N LEU A 22 15.82 -5.59 6.92
CA LEU A 22 14.55 -5.58 6.20
C LEU A 22 13.52 -6.47 6.91
N TRP A 23 13.94 -7.64 7.39
CA TRP A 23 13.08 -8.53 8.15
C TRP A 23 12.61 -7.90 9.47
N GLN A 24 13.48 -7.21 10.20
CA GLN A 24 13.13 -6.50 11.43
C GLN A 24 12.08 -5.42 11.19
N VAL A 25 12.20 -4.64 10.12
CA VAL A 25 11.18 -3.62 9.75
C VAL A 25 9.86 -4.29 9.40
N TYR A 26 9.90 -5.39 8.64
CA TYR A 26 8.69 -6.15 8.30
C TYR A 26 7.97 -6.66 9.56
N VAL A 27 8.71 -7.29 10.49
CA VAL A 27 8.14 -7.78 11.75
C VAL A 27 7.60 -6.65 12.61
N LEU A 28 8.30 -5.53 12.69
CA LEU A 28 7.84 -4.35 13.43
C LEU A 28 6.47 -3.87 12.92
N PHE A 29 6.32 -3.71 11.60
CA PHE A 29 5.06 -3.28 11.02
C PHE A 29 3.96 -4.33 11.18
N THR A 30 4.30 -5.61 11.05
CA THR A 30 3.35 -6.71 11.29
C THR A 30 2.80 -6.67 12.71
N VAL A 31 3.67 -6.55 13.72
CA VAL A 31 3.24 -6.45 15.11
C VAL A 31 2.41 -5.19 15.36
N LEU A 32 2.88 -4.04 14.85
CA LEU A 32 2.18 -2.77 15.04
C LEU A 32 0.78 -2.79 14.40
N GLN A 33 0.65 -3.28 13.17
CA GLN A 33 -0.65 -3.37 12.51
C GLN A 33 -1.58 -4.33 13.24
N THR A 34 -1.09 -5.50 13.65
CA THR A 34 -1.89 -6.46 14.42
C THR A 34 -2.46 -5.82 15.69
N LEU A 35 -1.61 -5.12 16.45
CA LEU A 35 -2.04 -4.43 17.67
C LEU A 35 -3.08 -3.33 17.40
N LEU A 36 -2.90 -2.57 16.32
CA LEU A 36 -3.87 -1.54 15.92
C LEU A 36 -5.21 -2.14 15.51
N LEU A 37 -5.22 -3.23 14.73
CA LEU A 37 -6.47 -3.90 14.35
C LEU A 37 -7.19 -4.49 15.57
N MET A 38 -6.46 -5.09 16.52
CA MET A 38 -7.01 -5.56 17.77
C MET A 38 -7.58 -4.42 18.62
N ALA A 39 -6.88 -3.29 18.72
CA ALA A 39 -7.35 -2.10 19.41
C ALA A 39 -8.65 -1.52 18.81
N GLY A 40 -8.87 -1.73 17.50
CA GLY A 40 -10.13 -1.40 16.83
C GLY A 40 -11.27 -2.37 17.09
N GLY A 41 -11.03 -3.49 17.80
CA GLY A 41 -12.06 -4.49 18.16
C GLY A 41 -12.05 -5.76 17.28
N MET A 42 -11.08 -5.92 16.40
CA MET A 42 -10.89 -7.15 15.63
C MET A 42 -10.26 -8.23 16.52
N ASP A 43 -10.70 -9.49 16.42
CA ASP A 43 -10.11 -10.58 17.18
C ASP A 43 -8.66 -10.86 16.73
N LEU A 44 -7.90 -11.61 17.52
CA LEU A 44 -6.49 -11.88 17.24
C LEU A 44 -6.31 -12.63 15.92
N PHE A 45 -7.15 -13.62 15.63
CA PHE A 45 -7.03 -14.42 14.42
C PHE A 45 -7.28 -13.57 13.16
N GLU A 46 -8.38 -12.80 13.16
CA GLU A 46 -8.72 -11.92 12.04
C GLU A 46 -7.66 -10.82 11.87
N SER A 47 -7.18 -10.22 12.98
CA SER A 47 -6.11 -9.22 12.96
C SER A 47 -4.82 -9.76 12.34
N LEU A 48 -4.41 -10.98 12.67
CA LEU A 48 -3.23 -11.63 12.10
C LEU A 48 -3.43 -11.91 10.60
N CYS A 49 -4.58 -12.49 10.22
CA CYS A 49 -4.88 -12.79 8.81
C CYS A 49 -4.86 -11.52 7.95
N HIS A 50 -5.53 -10.44 8.38
CA HIS A 50 -5.53 -9.18 7.65
C HIS A 50 -4.17 -8.51 7.65
N THR A 51 -3.42 -8.57 8.75
CA THR A 51 -2.06 -8.03 8.81
C THR A 51 -1.12 -8.75 7.85
N PHE A 52 -1.12 -10.08 7.82
CA PHE A 52 -0.31 -10.83 6.87
C PHE A 52 -0.76 -10.56 5.42
N GLY A 53 -2.07 -10.51 5.16
CA GLY A 53 -2.62 -10.12 3.86
C GLY A 53 -2.19 -8.71 3.42
N THR A 54 -2.06 -7.76 4.36
CA THR A 54 -1.60 -6.39 4.09
C THR A 54 -0.09 -6.35 3.84
N MET A 55 0.71 -6.87 4.79
CA MET A 55 2.17 -6.74 4.77
C MET A 55 2.83 -7.57 3.66
N ALA A 56 2.25 -8.71 3.31
CA ALA A 56 2.68 -9.51 2.17
C ALA A 56 2.03 -9.08 0.84
N THR A 57 1.18 -8.04 0.87
CA THR A 57 0.41 -7.57 -0.29
C THR A 57 -0.37 -8.69 -0.98
N GLY A 58 -1.01 -9.57 -0.17
CA GLY A 58 -1.74 -10.75 -0.66
C GLY A 58 -3.25 -10.57 -0.73
N GLY A 59 -3.84 -9.64 0.06
CA GLY A 59 -5.25 -9.27 0.03
C GLY A 59 -6.25 -10.36 0.44
N PHE A 60 -5.78 -11.42 1.07
CA PHE A 60 -6.67 -12.48 1.55
C PHE A 60 -7.38 -12.05 2.83
N SER A 61 -8.70 -12.18 2.83
CA SER A 61 -9.56 -11.88 3.98
C SER A 61 -10.28 -13.14 4.48
N THR A 62 -10.58 -13.16 5.77
CA THR A 62 -11.44 -14.17 6.41
C THR A 62 -12.92 -13.95 6.09
N ARG A 63 -13.27 -12.82 5.45
CA ARG A 63 -14.64 -12.41 5.13
C ARG A 63 -14.84 -12.30 3.62
N ASN A 64 -15.98 -12.77 3.11
CA ASN A 64 -16.30 -12.73 1.67
C ASN A 64 -16.34 -11.30 1.12
N ALA A 65 -16.82 -10.33 1.92
CA ALA A 65 -16.86 -8.92 1.54
C ALA A 65 -15.52 -8.19 1.82
N SER A 66 -14.43 -8.95 2.06
CA SER A 66 -13.12 -8.39 2.37
C SER A 66 -13.16 -7.43 3.57
N VAL A 67 -12.40 -6.33 3.56
CA VAL A 67 -12.39 -5.31 4.60
C VAL A 67 -13.72 -4.56 4.69
N GLY A 68 -14.48 -4.48 3.59
CA GLY A 68 -15.82 -3.89 3.56
C GLY A 68 -16.82 -4.54 4.51
N HIS A 69 -16.58 -5.78 4.96
CA HIS A 69 -17.41 -6.45 5.97
C HIS A 69 -17.51 -5.65 7.28
N TYR A 70 -16.46 -4.95 7.66
CA TYR A 70 -16.39 -4.23 8.94
C TYR A 70 -17.02 -2.84 8.90
N ASP A 71 -17.19 -2.26 7.71
CA ASP A 71 -17.70 -0.89 7.47
C ASP A 71 -17.19 0.13 8.50
N SER A 72 -15.91 0.12 8.76
CA SER A 72 -15.25 0.92 9.79
C SER A 72 -14.20 1.84 9.18
N VAL A 73 -14.39 3.15 9.38
CA VAL A 73 -13.40 4.16 8.97
C VAL A 73 -12.02 3.88 9.58
N TYR A 74 -11.99 3.39 10.83
CA TYR A 74 -10.75 3.06 11.52
C TYR A 74 -9.97 1.96 10.80
N PHE A 75 -10.62 0.86 10.47
CA PHE A 75 -9.97 -0.26 9.77
C PHE A 75 -9.53 0.14 8.36
N ASP A 76 -10.37 0.89 7.64
CA ASP A 76 -10.03 1.37 6.30
C ASP A 76 -8.76 2.24 6.34
N VAL A 77 -8.67 3.18 7.29
CA VAL A 77 -7.50 4.05 7.42
C VAL A 77 -6.26 3.27 7.83
N VAL A 78 -6.36 2.42 8.86
CA VAL A 78 -5.22 1.62 9.33
C VAL A 78 -4.69 0.74 8.20
N ILE A 79 -5.55 -0.02 7.53
CA ILE A 79 -5.13 -0.94 6.46
C ILE A 79 -4.57 -0.15 5.27
N THR A 80 -5.19 0.98 4.88
CA THR A 80 -4.68 1.84 3.79
C THR A 80 -3.25 2.31 4.08
N VAL A 81 -3.00 2.81 5.28
CA VAL A 81 -1.66 3.28 5.68
C VAL A 81 -0.65 2.14 5.60
N PHE A 82 -0.97 0.95 6.12
CA PHE A 82 -0.05 -0.18 6.09
C PHE A 82 0.13 -0.78 4.69
N MET A 83 -0.89 -0.77 3.83
CA MET A 83 -0.74 -1.11 2.40
C MET A 83 0.28 -0.18 1.73
N LEU A 84 0.18 1.12 1.94
CA LEU A 84 1.13 2.09 1.39
C LEU A 84 2.56 1.87 1.94
N LEU A 85 2.70 1.61 3.25
CA LEU A 85 4.00 1.27 3.85
C LEU A 85 4.58 -0.02 3.27
N ALA A 86 3.77 -1.05 3.05
CA ALA A 86 4.19 -2.31 2.43
C ALA A 86 4.60 -2.13 0.96
N GLY A 87 3.93 -1.21 0.23
CA GLY A 87 4.24 -0.87 -1.16
C GLY A 87 5.47 0.02 -1.34
N MET A 88 6.04 0.56 -0.26
CA MET A 88 7.25 1.40 -0.28
C MET A 88 8.52 0.56 -0.11
N ASN A 89 9.67 1.12 -0.52
CA ASN A 89 10.97 0.49 -0.32
C ASN A 89 11.31 0.37 1.18
N PHE A 90 11.51 -0.85 1.66
CA PHE A 90 11.83 -1.12 3.08
C PHE A 90 13.13 -0.48 3.56
N SER A 91 14.07 -0.21 2.65
CA SER A 91 15.29 0.55 2.98
C SER A 91 14.97 1.98 3.43
N LEU A 92 13.96 2.61 2.85
CA LEU A 92 13.55 3.97 3.25
C LEU A 92 12.98 3.99 4.67
N HIS A 93 12.21 2.95 5.06
CA HIS A 93 11.71 2.82 6.43
C HIS A 93 12.86 2.71 7.45
N TYR A 94 13.90 1.95 7.11
CA TYR A 94 15.09 1.86 7.96
C TYR A 94 15.80 3.21 8.14
N HIS A 95 15.93 4.00 7.06
CA HIS A 95 16.49 5.35 7.15
C HIS A 95 15.61 6.27 8.00
N LEU A 96 14.28 6.15 7.89
CA LEU A 96 13.33 6.89 8.72
C LEU A 96 13.49 6.54 10.20
N LEU A 97 13.55 5.25 10.55
CA LEU A 97 13.75 4.79 11.93
C LEU A 97 15.09 5.25 12.52
N LYS A 98 16.11 5.49 11.68
CA LYS A 98 17.40 6.08 12.08
C LYS A 98 17.40 7.61 12.17
N GLY A 99 16.24 8.26 12.09
CA GLY A 99 16.13 9.72 12.19
C GLY A 99 16.62 10.47 10.95
N ARG A 100 16.63 9.84 9.76
CA ARG A 100 17.04 10.46 8.49
C ARG A 100 15.86 10.58 7.49
N PRO A 101 14.82 11.38 7.80
CA PRO A 101 13.64 11.49 6.95
C PRO A 101 13.94 12.11 5.57
N GLY A 102 15.02 12.88 5.45
CA GLY A 102 15.43 13.48 4.19
C GLY A 102 15.73 12.50 3.07
N ALA A 103 16.04 11.23 3.38
CA ALA A 103 16.24 10.18 2.39
C ALA A 103 14.95 9.88 1.60
N MET A 104 13.79 9.87 2.26
CA MET A 104 12.49 9.65 1.61
C MET A 104 12.17 10.76 0.59
N TRP A 105 12.32 12.02 0.98
CA TRP A 105 12.00 13.15 0.11
C TRP A 105 12.92 13.27 -1.11
N LYS A 106 14.14 12.74 -1.03
CA LYS A 106 15.10 12.71 -2.15
C LYS A 106 14.87 11.53 -3.09
N ASP A 107 14.17 10.50 -2.63
CA ASP A 107 13.88 9.32 -3.43
C ASP A 107 12.81 9.62 -4.50
N GLY A 108 13.20 9.49 -5.77
CA GLY A 108 12.31 9.79 -6.90
C GLY A 108 11.23 8.75 -7.10
N GLU A 109 11.49 7.50 -6.70
CA GLU A 109 10.52 6.40 -6.82
C GLU A 109 9.39 6.58 -5.82
N TRP A 110 9.74 6.87 -4.55
CA TRP A 110 8.76 7.18 -3.52
C TRP A 110 7.88 8.38 -3.88
N ARG A 111 8.48 9.46 -4.39
CA ARG A 111 7.73 10.65 -4.82
C ARG A 111 6.76 10.34 -5.95
N PHE A 112 7.16 9.54 -6.92
CA PHE A 112 6.29 9.11 -8.01
C PHE A 112 5.14 8.24 -7.48
N PHE A 113 5.44 7.24 -6.65
CA PHE A 113 4.45 6.35 -6.05
C PHE A 113 3.39 7.12 -5.25
N VAL A 114 3.81 8.01 -4.34
CA VAL A 114 2.89 8.84 -3.56
C VAL A 114 2.13 9.83 -4.45
N GLY A 115 2.76 10.37 -5.48
CA GLY A 115 2.11 11.24 -6.46
C GLY A 115 0.99 10.54 -7.22
N VAL A 116 1.24 9.34 -7.72
CA VAL A 116 0.20 8.52 -8.38
C VAL A 116 -0.94 8.21 -7.44
N PHE A 117 -0.63 7.75 -6.22
CA PHE A 117 -1.64 7.49 -5.20
C PHE A 117 -2.51 8.72 -4.93
N ALA A 118 -1.90 9.88 -4.68
CA ALA A 118 -2.62 11.10 -4.35
C ALA A 118 -3.48 11.60 -5.52
N VAL A 119 -2.93 11.65 -6.73
CA VAL A 119 -3.65 12.16 -7.92
C VAL A 119 -4.82 11.25 -8.26
N PHE A 120 -4.63 9.93 -8.30
CA PHE A 120 -5.69 9.00 -8.68
C PHE A 120 -6.78 8.93 -7.60
N THR A 121 -6.39 9.00 -6.32
CA THR A 121 -7.34 9.11 -5.21
C THR A 121 -8.20 10.37 -5.33
N LEU A 122 -7.59 11.53 -5.56
CA LEU A 122 -8.32 12.80 -5.67
C LEU A 122 -9.26 12.81 -6.87
N ILE A 123 -8.81 12.37 -8.05
CA ILE A 123 -9.66 12.32 -9.25
C ILE A 123 -10.85 11.38 -9.00
N SER A 124 -10.59 10.16 -8.48
CA SER A 124 -11.66 9.20 -8.18
C SER A 124 -12.63 9.75 -7.14
N ALA A 125 -12.14 10.37 -6.07
CA ALA A 125 -12.97 10.96 -5.03
C ALA A 125 -13.87 12.09 -5.54
N LEU A 126 -13.35 12.94 -6.43
CA LEU A 126 -14.14 14.04 -7.04
C LEU A 126 -15.24 13.51 -7.96
N VAL A 127 -14.97 12.46 -8.72
CA VAL A 127 -15.98 11.85 -9.63
C VAL A 127 -17.03 11.11 -8.83
N LEU A 128 -16.65 10.37 -7.79
CA LEU A 128 -17.58 9.62 -6.97
C LEU A 128 -18.43 10.52 -6.05
N TRP A 129 -17.98 11.74 -5.79
CA TRP A 129 -18.72 12.70 -4.99
C TRP A 129 -19.93 13.24 -5.76
N GLY A 130 -21.10 13.02 -5.22
CA GLY A 130 -22.39 13.41 -5.81
C GLY A 130 -23.01 12.38 -6.77
N GLU A 131 -22.24 11.42 -7.29
CA GLU A 131 -22.77 10.31 -8.09
C GLU A 131 -23.03 9.05 -7.23
N ASN A 132 -22.02 8.63 -6.45
CA ASN A 132 -22.10 7.41 -5.65
C ASN A 132 -22.17 7.70 -4.14
N TYR A 133 -21.65 8.86 -3.70
CA TYR A 133 -21.57 9.22 -2.28
C TYR A 133 -21.98 10.67 -2.05
N ASP A 134 -22.82 10.91 -1.05
CA ASP A 134 -23.26 12.26 -0.66
C ASP A 134 -22.14 13.08 -0.01
N SER A 135 -21.17 12.41 0.66
CA SER A 135 -20.07 13.05 1.37
C SER A 135 -18.75 12.90 0.64
N PHE A 136 -18.05 14.03 0.45
CA PHE A 136 -16.68 14.03 -0.09
C PHE A 136 -15.72 13.15 0.74
N TRP A 137 -15.85 13.17 2.07
CA TRP A 137 -14.99 12.34 2.94
C TRP A 137 -15.22 10.85 2.76
N THR A 138 -16.44 10.42 2.52
CA THR A 138 -16.77 9.03 2.20
C THR A 138 -16.18 8.63 0.85
N SER A 139 -16.36 9.47 -0.17
CA SER A 139 -15.73 9.27 -1.49
C SER A 139 -14.21 9.18 -1.38
N LEU A 140 -13.58 10.08 -0.64
CA LEU A 140 -12.13 10.10 -0.44
C LEU A 140 -11.64 8.84 0.26
N ARG A 141 -12.34 8.38 1.31
CA ARG A 141 -12.04 7.16 2.06
C ARG A 141 -12.01 5.93 1.14
N HIS A 142 -13.11 5.69 0.41
CA HIS A 142 -13.20 4.51 -0.45
C HIS A 142 -12.26 4.59 -1.67
N SER A 143 -12.10 5.78 -2.25
CA SER A 143 -11.12 6.00 -3.32
C SER A 143 -9.68 5.76 -2.86
N ALA A 144 -9.30 6.30 -1.70
CA ALA A 144 -7.96 6.10 -1.15
C ALA A 144 -7.68 4.63 -0.85
N PHE A 145 -8.65 3.94 -0.24
CA PHE A 145 -8.51 2.52 0.04
C PHE A 145 -8.33 1.70 -1.25
N GLN A 146 -9.21 1.92 -2.24
CA GLN A 146 -9.20 1.12 -3.47
C GLN A 146 -7.96 1.41 -4.32
N VAL A 147 -7.56 2.68 -4.46
CA VAL A 147 -6.32 3.05 -5.18
C VAL A 147 -5.09 2.47 -4.46
N ALA A 148 -5.01 2.57 -3.13
CA ALA A 148 -3.91 1.95 -2.37
C ALA A 148 -3.87 0.44 -2.59
N SER A 149 -5.01 -0.23 -2.48
CA SER A 149 -5.14 -1.68 -2.64
C SER A 149 -4.63 -2.17 -4.00
N ILE A 150 -4.96 -1.46 -5.07
CA ILE A 150 -4.57 -1.84 -6.44
C ILE A 150 -3.11 -1.45 -6.72
N VAL A 151 -2.67 -0.22 -6.40
CA VAL A 151 -1.31 0.25 -6.72
C VAL A 151 -0.23 -0.48 -5.92
N THR A 152 -0.56 -0.96 -4.71
CA THR A 152 0.34 -1.80 -3.91
C THR A 152 0.24 -3.28 -4.24
N THR A 153 -0.65 -3.65 -5.17
CA THR A 153 -0.96 -5.04 -5.55
C THR A 153 -1.49 -5.90 -4.38
N THR A 154 -2.10 -5.28 -3.37
CA THR A 154 -2.66 -5.99 -2.22
C THR A 154 -3.97 -6.70 -2.58
N GLY A 155 -4.96 -6.00 -3.14
CA GLY A 155 -6.22 -6.61 -3.60
C GLY A 155 -7.35 -6.67 -2.56
N PHE A 156 -7.25 -5.99 -1.42
CA PHE A 156 -8.39 -5.80 -0.53
C PHE A 156 -9.46 -4.88 -1.15
N ALA A 157 -10.72 -5.06 -0.76
CA ALA A 157 -11.83 -4.22 -1.18
C ALA A 157 -12.66 -3.75 0.02
N THR A 158 -13.13 -2.51 -0.03
CA THR A 158 -14.14 -1.96 0.91
C THR A 158 -15.48 -1.75 0.25
N GLN A 159 -15.50 -1.62 -1.08
CA GLN A 159 -16.70 -1.40 -1.89
C GLN A 159 -16.57 -2.14 -3.22
N ASP A 160 -17.71 -2.36 -3.87
CA ASP A 160 -17.74 -2.89 -5.22
C ASP A 160 -17.46 -1.77 -6.22
N TYR A 161 -16.23 -1.73 -6.73
CA TYR A 161 -15.79 -0.73 -7.71
C TYR A 161 -16.33 -0.98 -9.13
N GLU A 162 -16.95 -2.14 -9.39
CA GLU A 162 -17.64 -2.38 -10.68
C GLU A 162 -18.86 -1.46 -10.84
N LEU A 163 -19.43 -0.98 -9.73
CA LEU A 163 -20.54 -0.03 -9.72
C LEU A 163 -20.09 1.44 -9.84
N TRP A 164 -18.79 1.69 -9.92
CA TRP A 164 -18.26 3.05 -10.03
C TRP A 164 -18.36 3.57 -11.49
N PRO A 165 -18.34 4.90 -11.71
CA PRO A 165 -18.25 5.48 -13.03
C PRO A 165 -17.01 5.01 -13.81
N ALA A 166 -17.07 5.11 -15.14
CA ALA A 166 -16.01 4.60 -16.01
C ALA A 166 -14.62 5.20 -15.75
N LEU A 167 -14.55 6.49 -15.36
CA LEU A 167 -13.27 7.15 -15.14
C LEU A 167 -12.49 6.57 -13.95
N PRO A 168 -13.05 6.44 -12.71
CA PRO A 168 -12.40 5.72 -11.63
C PRO A 168 -12.00 4.29 -11.99
N GLN A 169 -12.86 3.55 -12.68
CA GLN A 169 -12.53 2.19 -13.13
C GLN A 169 -11.32 2.16 -14.07
N CYS A 170 -11.25 3.08 -15.04
CA CYS A 170 -10.07 3.22 -15.92
C CYS A 170 -8.80 3.57 -15.14
N LEU A 171 -8.90 4.44 -14.12
CA LEU A 171 -7.75 4.77 -13.26
C LEU A 171 -7.28 3.55 -12.46
N LEU A 172 -8.19 2.75 -11.91
CA LEU A 172 -7.84 1.51 -11.23
C LEU A 172 -7.19 0.50 -12.18
N LEU A 173 -7.70 0.38 -13.42
CA LEU A 173 -7.08 -0.45 -14.45
C LEU A 173 -5.65 0.01 -14.76
N LEU A 174 -5.41 1.33 -14.87
CA LEU A 174 -4.05 1.86 -15.03
C LEU A 174 -3.17 1.55 -13.82
N CYS A 175 -3.71 1.61 -12.59
CA CYS A 175 -2.98 1.21 -11.39
C CYS A 175 -2.53 -0.25 -11.41
N MET A 176 -3.27 -1.17 -12.04
CA MET A 176 -2.89 -2.59 -12.14
C MET A 176 -1.58 -2.80 -12.92
N PHE A 177 -1.22 -1.90 -13.83
CA PHE A 177 0.06 -1.92 -14.54
C PHE A 177 1.19 -1.22 -13.76
N LEU A 178 0.84 -0.45 -12.72
CA LEU A 178 1.79 0.20 -11.83
C LEU A 178 1.98 -0.71 -10.61
N GLY A 179 3.22 -1.03 -10.30
CA GLY A 179 3.54 -1.80 -9.09
C GLY A 179 4.06 -0.90 -7.98
N GLY A 180 4.31 -1.50 -6.82
CA GLY A 180 5.00 -0.84 -5.72
C GLY A 180 6.45 -0.47 -6.05
N CYS A 181 7.12 0.21 -5.10
CA CYS A 181 8.54 0.57 -5.22
C CYS A 181 9.45 -0.67 -5.26
N ALA A 182 10.63 -0.55 -5.86
CA ALA A 182 11.66 -1.59 -5.76
C ALA A 182 12.05 -1.79 -4.29
N GLY A 183 12.21 -3.05 -3.87
CA GLY A 183 12.49 -3.37 -2.46
C GLY A 183 11.25 -3.26 -1.54
N SER A 184 10.04 -3.23 -2.09
CA SER A 184 8.77 -3.42 -1.40
C SER A 184 8.28 -4.87 -1.51
N THR A 185 7.23 -5.22 -0.78
CA THR A 185 6.53 -6.51 -0.94
C THR A 185 5.58 -6.52 -2.14
N GLY A 186 5.23 -5.35 -2.68
CA GLY A 186 4.33 -5.23 -3.83
C GLY A 186 4.83 -5.93 -5.08
N GLY A 187 3.91 -6.46 -5.89
CA GLY A 187 4.16 -7.03 -7.22
C GLY A 187 4.17 -5.97 -8.33
N GLY A 188 3.87 -6.40 -9.56
CA GLY A 188 3.72 -5.52 -10.72
C GLY A 188 5.03 -4.97 -11.29
N ILE A 189 4.92 -4.07 -12.29
CA ILE A 189 6.05 -3.38 -12.89
C ILE A 189 6.54 -2.32 -11.92
N LYS A 190 7.77 -2.46 -11.43
CA LYS A 190 8.33 -1.54 -10.44
C LYS A 190 8.43 -0.13 -10.99
N CYS A 191 8.19 0.87 -10.13
CA CYS A 191 8.22 2.28 -10.52
C CYS A 191 9.56 2.72 -11.14
N ILE A 192 10.66 2.06 -10.78
CA ILE A 192 12.02 2.39 -11.24
C ILE A 192 12.32 1.88 -12.67
N ASP A 193 11.68 0.79 -13.10
CA ASP A 193 11.91 0.22 -14.43
C ASP A 193 11.55 1.20 -15.56
N ARG A 194 10.73 2.21 -15.27
CA ARG A 194 10.40 3.28 -16.22
C ARG A 194 11.51 4.30 -16.45
N LYS A 195 12.49 4.42 -15.54
CA LYS A 195 13.64 5.33 -15.74
C LYS A 195 14.70 4.78 -16.71
N SER A 196 14.68 3.48 -16.97
CA SER A 196 15.60 2.81 -17.88
C SER A 196 15.10 2.72 -19.34
N VAL A 197 13.90 3.22 -19.61
CA VAL A 197 13.25 3.15 -20.95
C VAL A 197 13.20 4.52 -21.66
N VAL A 198 13.82 5.57 -21.07
CA VAL A 198 13.95 6.90 -21.72
C VAL A 198 15.41 7.26 -21.98
#